data_176ba4ea1b667e16b38f528d989f2980
#
_entry.id   176ba4ea1b667e16b38f528d989f2980
#
_cell.length_a   1.000
_cell.length_b   1.000
_cell.length_c   1.000
_cell.angle_alpha   90.00
_cell.angle_beta   90.00
_cell.angle_gamma   90.00
#
_symmetry.space_group_name_H-M   'P 1'
#
loop_
_entity.id
_entity.type
_entity.pdbx_description
1 polymer ?
#
loop_
_entity_poly.entity_id
_entity_poly.type
_entity_poly.pdbx_seq_one_letter_code
_entity_poly.pdbx_strand_id
1 'polypeptide(L)'
;MQLLEKHQKKILTLSLGFFLPFIIITLLLALRGIWWGSETTVLASDGFHQYVIFNQALRNALQGDGSLFYNFTSGLGLNFYALMAYYLGSFLSPLVYFFDLESMPDALYLFTIVKFGLIGLSSAYSLSSIYHKLNRFSVLLLSTSFTLMSFVTSQLEINIWLDVFILIPLILLGLHRLVT
;
A
#
# COMPACT_ATOMS: atom_id res chain seq x y z
N MET A 1 13.19 13.58 -31.47
CA MET A 1 13.26 12.10 -31.39
C MET A 1 13.92 11.61 -30.11
N GLN A 2 15.14 12.03 -29.77
CA GLN A 2 15.83 11.59 -28.52
C GLN A 2 15.11 11.92 -27.21
N LEU A 3 14.45 13.08 -27.10
CA LEU A 3 13.70 13.45 -25.89
C LEU A 3 12.46 12.56 -25.68
N LEU A 4 11.74 12.22 -26.74
CA LEU A 4 10.59 11.31 -26.69
C LEU A 4 11.03 9.89 -26.27
N GLU A 5 12.13 9.41 -26.82
CA GLU A 5 12.68 8.10 -26.46
C GLU A 5 13.13 8.04 -24.99
N LYS A 6 13.77 9.09 -24.48
CA LYS A 6 14.16 9.19 -23.07
C LYS A 6 12.92 9.20 -22.16
N HIS A 7 11.88 9.91 -22.55
CA HIS A 7 10.61 9.96 -21.79
C HIS A 7 9.91 8.60 -21.76
N GLN A 8 9.82 7.92 -22.90
CA GLN A 8 9.25 6.56 -22.98
C GLN A 8 10.04 5.56 -22.14
N LYS A 9 11.37 5.61 -22.15
CA LYS A 9 12.22 4.75 -21.31
C LYS A 9 11.99 4.99 -19.82
N LYS A 10 11.74 6.23 -19.41
CA LYS A 10 11.43 6.58 -18.02
C LYS A 10 10.05 6.03 -17.63
N ILE A 11 9.03 6.27 -18.42
CA ILE A 11 7.67 5.75 -18.17
C ILE A 11 7.70 4.24 -18.03
N LEU A 12 8.35 3.53 -18.96
CA LEU A 12 8.47 2.08 -18.92
C LEU A 12 9.18 1.59 -17.64
N THR A 13 10.24 2.29 -17.20
CA THR A 13 10.94 1.93 -15.96
C THR A 13 10.04 2.09 -14.75
N LEU A 14 9.26 3.16 -14.69
CA LEU A 14 8.32 3.42 -13.59
C LEU A 14 7.15 2.43 -13.59
N SER A 15 6.59 2.14 -14.77
CA SER A 15 5.53 1.14 -14.90
C SER A 15 6.02 -0.24 -14.46
N LEU A 16 7.21 -0.66 -14.89
CA LEU A 16 7.80 -1.92 -14.43
C LEU A 16 8.13 -1.89 -12.94
N GLY A 17 8.55 -0.74 -12.39
CA GLY A 17 8.76 -0.53 -10.97
C GLY A 17 7.50 -0.78 -10.13
N PHE A 18 6.32 -0.46 -10.68
CA PHE A 18 5.02 -0.77 -10.08
C PHE A 18 4.62 -2.24 -10.30
N PHE A 19 4.58 -2.68 -11.56
CA PHE A 19 3.96 -3.97 -11.89
C PHE A 19 4.80 -5.18 -11.47
N LEU A 20 6.13 -5.10 -11.41
CA LEU A 20 6.95 -6.24 -10.98
C LEU A 20 6.65 -6.68 -9.55
N PRO A 21 6.79 -5.82 -8.51
CA PRO A 21 6.46 -6.24 -7.15
C PRO A 21 4.97 -6.53 -6.96
N PHE A 22 4.08 -5.79 -7.64
CA PHE A 22 2.64 -6.05 -7.63
C PHE A 22 2.31 -7.47 -8.10
N ILE A 23 2.86 -7.90 -9.24
CA ILE A 23 2.63 -9.24 -9.79
C ILE A 23 3.28 -10.30 -8.91
N ILE A 24 4.51 -10.07 -8.44
CA ILE A 24 5.22 -11.04 -7.61
C ILE A 24 4.46 -11.30 -6.32
N ILE A 25 4.04 -10.26 -5.59
CA ILE A 25 3.29 -10.46 -4.34
C ILE A 25 1.93 -11.10 -4.59
N THR A 26 1.21 -10.70 -5.65
CA THR A 26 -0.07 -11.31 -6.03
C THR A 26 0.09 -12.81 -6.30
N LEU A 27 1.11 -13.21 -7.06
CA LEU A 27 1.39 -14.61 -7.35
C LEU A 27 1.79 -15.39 -6.10
N LEU A 28 2.63 -14.82 -5.22
CA LEU A 28 3.02 -15.45 -3.97
C LEU A 28 1.82 -15.68 -3.03
N LEU A 29 0.91 -14.72 -2.95
CA LEU A 29 -0.33 -14.85 -2.19
C LEU A 29 -1.25 -15.90 -2.82
N ALA A 30 -1.41 -15.89 -4.15
CA ALA A 30 -2.20 -16.90 -4.87
C ALA A 30 -1.68 -18.33 -4.65
N LEU A 31 -0.34 -18.52 -4.62
CA LEU A 31 0.27 -19.82 -4.29
C LEU A 31 -0.02 -20.29 -2.85
N ARG A 32 -0.40 -19.36 -1.97
CA ARG A 32 -0.82 -19.64 -0.59
C ARG A 32 -2.35 -19.78 -0.44
N GLY A 33 -3.10 -19.77 -1.55
CA GLY A 33 -4.56 -19.86 -1.53
C GLY A 33 -5.26 -18.53 -1.23
N ILE A 34 -4.55 -17.40 -1.33
CA ILE A 34 -5.06 -16.06 -1.02
C ILE A 34 -5.23 -15.28 -2.32
N TRP A 35 -6.48 -14.99 -2.70
CA TRP A 35 -6.86 -14.15 -3.83
C TRP A 35 -8.21 -13.50 -3.54
N TRP A 36 -8.63 -12.60 -4.39
CA TRP A 36 -9.94 -11.95 -4.30
C TRP A 36 -11.08 -12.98 -4.24
N GLY A 37 -11.91 -12.89 -3.20
CA GLY A 37 -13.03 -13.81 -2.97
C GLY A 37 -12.64 -15.20 -2.46
N SER A 38 -11.39 -15.44 -2.06
CA SER A 38 -10.98 -16.70 -1.43
C SER A 38 -11.43 -16.77 0.03
N GLU A 39 -11.63 -17.99 0.54
CA GLU A 39 -11.94 -18.23 1.95
C GLU A 39 -10.74 -17.92 2.87
N THR A 40 -9.51 -17.98 2.32
CA THR A 40 -8.27 -17.66 3.04
C THR A 40 -7.89 -16.21 2.79
N THR A 41 -7.60 -15.46 3.85
CA THR A 41 -7.26 -14.05 3.76
C THR A 41 -5.80 -13.78 4.15
N VAL A 42 -5.24 -12.64 3.71
CA VAL A 42 -3.93 -12.15 4.15
C VAL A 42 -3.96 -11.66 5.61
N LEU A 43 -5.15 -11.53 6.17
CA LEU A 43 -5.38 -10.94 7.48
C LEU A 43 -5.21 -11.99 8.58
N ALA A 44 -4.27 -11.75 9.47
CA ALA A 44 -4.05 -12.52 10.68
C ALA A 44 -4.08 -11.57 11.89
N SER A 45 -4.29 -12.10 13.10
CA SER A 45 -4.22 -11.31 14.33
C SER A 45 -4.94 -9.95 14.25
N ASP A 46 -4.21 -8.85 14.36
CA ASP A 46 -4.73 -7.48 14.31
C ASP A 46 -5.36 -7.12 12.96
N GLY A 47 -4.88 -7.71 11.87
CA GLY A 47 -5.46 -7.54 10.55
C GLY A 47 -6.93 -7.92 10.53
N PHE A 48 -7.26 -9.07 11.11
CA PHE A 48 -8.63 -9.57 11.18
C PHE A 48 -9.44 -8.91 12.30
N HIS A 49 -8.89 -8.83 13.51
CA HIS A 49 -9.63 -8.35 14.70
C HIS A 49 -9.78 -6.83 14.78
N GLN A 50 -8.93 -6.08 14.12
CA GLN A 50 -8.91 -4.61 14.20
C GLN A 50 -9.07 -3.97 12.82
N TYR A 51 -8.19 -4.23 11.86
CA TYR A 51 -8.20 -3.51 10.59
C TYR A 51 -9.47 -3.72 9.77
N VAL A 52 -10.00 -4.96 9.69
CA VAL A 52 -11.28 -5.22 9.01
C VAL A 52 -12.41 -4.45 9.67
N ILE A 53 -12.56 -4.60 10.99
CA ILE A 53 -13.65 -4.02 11.76
C ILE A 53 -13.62 -2.49 11.72
N PHE A 54 -12.43 -1.90 11.85
CA PHE A 54 -12.29 -0.45 11.81
C PHE A 54 -12.53 0.13 10.41
N ASN A 55 -12.12 -0.58 9.35
CA ASN A 55 -12.43 -0.19 7.97
C ASN A 55 -13.94 -0.34 7.66
N GLN A 56 -14.62 -1.38 8.20
CA GLN A 56 -16.07 -1.48 8.12
C GLN A 56 -16.77 -0.31 8.84
N ALA A 57 -16.30 0.07 10.03
CA ALA A 57 -16.81 1.23 10.75
C ALA A 57 -16.58 2.55 9.97
N LEU A 58 -15.40 2.71 9.35
CA LEU A 58 -15.12 3.86 8.49
C LEU A 58 -16.06 3.89 7.28
N ARG A 59 -16.24 2.77 6.62
CA ARG A 59 -17.16 2.64 5.47
C ARG A 59 -18.58 3.08 5.87
N ASN A 60 -19.10 2.57 6.99
CA ASN A 60 -20.43 2.95 7.49
C ASN A 60 -20.51 4.45 7.80
N ALA A 61 -19.49 5.00 8.47
CA ALA A 61 -19.44 6.44 8.75
C ALA A 61 -19.40 7.29 7.48
N LEU A 62 -18.67 6.87 6.43
CA LEU A 62 -18.62 7.56 5.15
C LEU A 62 -19.93 7.47 4.35
N GLN A 63 -20.71 6.39 4.55
CA GLN A 63 -22.03 6.22 3.93
C GLN A 63 -23.18 6.86 4.72
N GLY A 64 -22.90 7.43 5.87
CA GLY A 64 -23.91 8.10 6.71
C GLY A 64 -24.55 7.22 7.78
N ASP A 65 -24.14 5.95 7.89
CA ASP A 65 -24.65 4.98 8.87
C ASP A 65 -23.83 4.95 10.18
N GLY A 66 -23.00 5.99 10.41
CA GLY A 66 -22.14 6.08 11.58
C GLY A 66 -21.60 7.48 11.80
N SER A 67 -20.74 7.63 12.81
CA SER A 67 -20.07 8.89 13.11
C SER A 67 -18.58 8.78 12.93
N LEU A 68 -17.96 9.79 12.28
CA LEU A 68 -16.50 9.91 12.19
C LEU A 68 -15.85 10.30 13.52
N PHE A 69 -16.62 10.74 14.51
CA PHE A 69 -16.10 11.22 15.79
C PHE A 69 -16.21 10.20 16.90
N TYR A 70 -17.28 9.40 16.92
CA TYR A 70 -17.54 8.46 18.00
C TYR A 70 -18.12 7.15 17.48
N ASN A 71 -17.59 6.03 17.94
CA ASN A 71 -18.09 4.70 17.61
C ASN A 71 -18.63 4.02 18.88
N PHE A 72 -19.93 3.68 18.87
CA PHE A 72 -20.61 3.00 19.97
C PHE A 72 -20.43 1.47 19.96
N THR A 73 -20.00 0.89 18.83
CA THR A 73 -19.91 -0.57 18.65
C THR A 73 -18.57 -1.16 19.06
N SER A 74 -17.60 -0.32 19.46
CA SER A 74 -16.28 -0.76 19.89
C SER A 74 -16.15 -0.61 21.41
N GLY A 75 -16.15 -1.74 22.13
CA GLY A 75 -16.11 -1.77 23.59
C GLY A 75 -17.32 -1.06 24.22
N LEU A 76 -17.07 -0.12 25.12
CA LEU A 76 -18.10 0.75 25.74
C LEU A 76 -18.29 2.07 24.97
N GLY A 77 -17.83 2.13 23.76
CA GLY A 77 -17.75 3.32 22.93
C GLY A 77 -16.35 3.97 22.99
N LEU A 78 -15.91 4.52 21.89
CA LEU A 78 -14.60 5.17 21.78
C LEU A 78 -14.61 6.37 20.84
N ASN A 79 -13.59 7.22 21.00
CA ASN A 79 -13.31 8.31 20.07
C ASN A 79 -12.82 7.73 18.74
N PHE A 80 -13.71 7.65 17.75
CA PHE A 80 -13.41 7.06 16.44
C PHE A 80 -12.43 7.91 15.63
N TYR A 81 -12.45 9.23 15.79
CA TYR A 81 -11.50 10.12 15.12
C TYR A 81 -10.04 9.84 15.53
N ALA A 82 -9.81 9.61 16.84
CA ALA A 82 -8.50 9.22 17.33
C ALA A 82 -8.07 7.83 16.82
N LEU A 83 -9.00 6.88 16.76
CA LEU A 83 -8.76 5.55 16.21
C LEU A 83 -8.44 5.61 14.71
N MET A 84 -9.19 6.44 13.96
CA MET A 84 -8.91 6.67 12.53
C MET A 84 -7.48 7.20 12.30
N ALA A 85 -7.02 8.14 13.11
CA ALA A 85 -5.67 8.69 13.01
C ALA A 85 -4.58 7.62 13.21
N TYR A 86 -4.84 6.62 14.06
CA TYR A 86 -3.89 5.55 14.36
C TYR A 86 -3.96 4.37 13.39
N TYR A 87 -5.18 3.88 13.05
CA TYR A 87 -5.37 2.64 12.27
C TYR A 87 -5.74 2.87 10.81
N LEU A 88 -6.37 3.99 10.49
CA LEU A 88 -7.00 4.24 9.18
C LEU A 88 -6.39 5.44 8.45
N GLY A 89 -5.24 5.93 8.89
CA GLY A 89 -4.54 7.09 8.29
C GLY A 89 -3.90 6.80 6.92
N SER A 90 -4.26 5.71 6.26
CA SER A 90 -3.82 5.40 4.90
C SER A 90 -4.58 6.24 3.87
N PHE A 91 -3.86 6.67 2.83
CA PHE A 91 -4.47 7.37 1.70
C PHE A 91 -5.43 6.49 0.87
N LEU A 92 -5.37 5.16 1.01
CA LEU A 92 -6.35 4.24 0.39
C LEU A 92 -7.58 3.98 1.27
N SER A 93 -7.53 4.29 2.57
CA SER A 93 -8.64 4.00 3.48
C SER A 93 -9.99 4.60 3.05
N PRO A 94 -10.08 5.83 2.48
CA PRO A 94 -11.37 6.35 2.00
C PRO A 94 -12.03 5.52 0.90
N LEU A 95 -11.25 4.70 0.18
CA LEU A 95 -11.78 3.84 -0.88
C LEU A 95 -12.65 2.69 -0.35
N VAL A 96 -12.64 2.42 0.96
CA VAL A 96 -13.56 1.44 1.58
C VAL A 96 -15.03 1.81 1.38
N TYR A 97 -15.32 3.07 1.07
CA TYR A 97 -16.65 3.54 0.69
C TYR A 97 -17.31 2.70 -0.43
N PHE A 98 -16.50 2.20 -1.36
CA PHE A 98 -16.96 1.47 -2.54
C PHE A 98 -17.12 -0.04 -2.31
N PHE A 99 -16.85 -0.54 -1.11
CA PHE A 99 -16.89 -1.96 -0.80
C PHE A 99 -18.04 -2.28 0.17
N ASP A 100 -18.56 -3.50 0.07
CA ASP A 100 -19.54 -4.00 1.03
C ASP A 100 -18.84 -4.47 2.32
N LEU A 101 -19.62 -4.59 3.42
CA LEU A 101 -19.08 -5.02 4.70
C LEU A 101 -18.44 -6.42 4.63
N GLU A 102 -19.06 -7.33 3.88
CA GLU A 102 -18.59 -8.72 3.73
C GLU A 102 -17.31 -8.79 2.88
N SER A 103 -17.16 -7.89 1.92
CA SER A 103 -15.98 -7.83 1.02
C SER A 103 -14.82 -6.99 1.59
N MET A 104 -14.88 -6.57 2.85
CA MET A 104 -13.82 -5.77 3.46
C MET A 104 -12.45 -6.49 3.51
N PRO A 105 -12.36 -7.81 3.78
CA PRO A 105 -11.10 -8.53 3.65
C PRO A 105 -10.49 -8.46 2.24
N ASP A 106 -11.32 -8.53 1.20
CA ASP A 106 -10.91 -8.40 -0.19
C ASP A 106 -10.43 -6.98 -0.52
N ALA A 107 -11.10 -5.96 0.03
CA ALA A 107 -10.65 -4.58 -0.10
C ALA A 107 -9.24 -4.40 0.48
N LEU A 108 -8.99 -4.94 1.68
CA LEU A 108 -7.67 -4.86 2.32
C LEU A 108 -6.62 -5.67 1.56
N TYR A 109 -6.98 -6.84 1.01
CA TYR A 109 -6.11 -7.58 0.09
C TYR A 109 -5.72 -6.71 -1.12
N LEU A 110 -6.70 -6.08 -1.78
CA LEU A 110 -6.45 -5.20 -2.92
C LEU A 110 -5.54 -4.03 -2.54
N PHE A 111 -5.81 -3.38 -1.40
CA PHE A 111 -4.96 -2.28 -0.93
C PHE A 111 -3.53 -2.74 -0.65
N THR A 112 -3.36 -3.93 -0.10
CA THR A 112 -2.04 -4.51 0.16
C THR A 112 -1.26 -4.70 -1.14
N ILE A 113 -1.81 -5.40 -2.15
CA ILE A 113 -1.08 -5.65 -3.40
C ILE A 113 -0.80 -4.35 -4.18
N VAL A 114 -1.74 -3.38 -4.16
CA VAL A 114 -1.53 -2.05 -4.76
C VAL A 114 -0.40 -1.30 -4.05
N LYS A 115 -0.32 -1.36 -2.72
CA LYS A 115 0.76 -0.72 -1.96
C LYS A 115 2.13 -1.32 -2.29
N PHE A 116 2.24 -2.62 -2.50
CA PHE A 116 3.49 -3.23 -2.99
C PHE A 116 3.89 -2.64 -4.35
N GLY A 117 2.96 -2.45 -5.27
CA GLY A 117 3.22 -1.74 -6.52
C GLY A 117 3.71 -0.30 -6.30
N LEU A 118 3.06 0.43 -5.38
CA LEU A 118 3.41 1.82 -5.07
C LEU A 118 4.77 1.96 -4.38
N ILE A 119 5.16 1.02 -3.50
CA ILE A 119 6.49 0.97 -2.90
C ILE A 119 7.55 0.81 -3.99
N GLY A 120 7.34 -0.13 -4.92
CA GLY A 120 8.25 -0.33 -6.04
C GLY A 120 8.33 0.87 -6.97
N LEU A 121 7.20 1.51 -7.27
CA LEU A 121 7.13 2.73 -8.08
C LEU A 121 7.89 3.90 -7.43
N SER A 122 7.64 4.18 -6.16
CA SER A 122 8.28 5.29 -5.42
C SER A 122 9.78 5.07 -5.30
N SER A 123 10.20 3.83 -5.05
CA SER A 123 11.61 3.44 -4.99
C SER A 123 12.30 3.56 -6.35
N ALA A 124 11.69 3.04 -7.43
CA ALA A 124 12.23 3.18 -8.79
C ALA A 124 12.33 4.65 -9.22
N TYR A 125 11.33 5.46 -8.88
CA TYR A 125 11.34 6.89 -9.15
C TYR A 125 12.47 7.61 -8.42
N SER A 126 12.64 7.35 -7.14
CA SER A 126 13.66 7.99 -6.30
C SER A 126 15.06 7.57 -6.72
N LEU A 127 15.31 6.27 -6.94
CA LEU A 127 16.59 5.76 -7.44
C LEU A 127 16.95 6.37 -8.80
N SER A 128 16.02 6.41 -9.74
CA SER A 128 16.26 7.00 -11.07
C SER A 128 16.51 8.51 -11.02
N SER A 129 15.96 9.18 -10.00
CA SER A 129 16.12 10.63 -9.84
C SER A 129 17.38 11.03 -9.08
N ILE A 130 17.88 10.19 -8.19
CA ILE A 130 19.11 10.42 -7.43
C ILE A 130 20.33 9.93 -8.23
N TYR A 131 20.25 8.75 -8.79
CA TYR A 131 21.38 8.07 -9.45
C TYR A 131 21.20 7.99 -10.96
N HIS A 132 21.47 9.08 -11.67
CA HIS A 132 21.28 9.19 -13.12
C HIS A 132 22.11 8.21 -13.96
N LYS A 133 23.17 7.62 -13.39
CA LYS A 133 24.05 6.64 -14.06
C LYS A 133 23.57 5.18 -13.92
N LEU A 134 22.57 4.90 -13.07
CA LEU A 134 22.04 3.55 -12.95
C LEU A 134 21.30 3.15 -14.23
N ASN A 135 21.60 1.96 -14.70
CA ASN A 135 20.84 1.35 -15.78
C ASN A 135 19.46 0.88 -15.28
N ARG A 136 18.53 0.66 -16.22
CA ARG A 136 17.16 0.24 -15.90
C ARG A 136 17.12 -1.05 -15.08
N PHE A 137 17.93 -2.03 -15.43
CA PHE A 137 17.95 -3.32 -14.74
C PHE A 137 18.29 -3.14 -13.25
N SER A 138 19.35 -2.37 -12.94
CA SER A 138 19.74 -2.09 -11.55
C SER A 138 18.67 -1.33 -10.79
N VAL A 139 18.00 -0.36 -11.43
CA VAL A 139 16.88 0.37 -10.79
C VAL A 139 15.74 -0.60 -10.43
N LEU A 140 15.33 -1.46 -11.36
CA LEU A 140 14.26 -2.42 -11.15
C LEU A 140 14.65 -3.49 -10.13
N LEU A 141 15.87 -3.99 -10.18
CA LEU A 141 16.36 -4.96 -9.20
C LEU A 141 16.33 -4.39 -7.78
N LEU A 142 16.91 -3.19 -7.58
CA LEU A 142 16.99 -2.56 -6.27
C LEU A 142 15.60 -2.17 -5.74
N SER A 143 14.74 -1.59 -6.59
CA SER A 143 13.38 -1.21 -6.17
C SER A 143 12.53 -2.43 -5.81
N THR A 144 12.61 -3.50 -6.60
CA THR A 144 11.89 -4.75 -6.30
C THR A 144 12.44 -5.43 -5.03
N SER A 145 13.76 -5.47 -4.86
CA SER A 145 14.38 -6.02 -3.64
C SER A 145 13.99 -5.23 -2.38
N PHE A 146 13.94 -3.90 -2.47
CA PHE A 146 13.46 -3.06 -1.37
C PHE A 146 11.99 -3.37 -1.04
N THR A 147 11.14 -3.49 -2.06
CA THR A 147 9.71 -3.76 -1.88
C THR A 147 9.45 -5.14 -1.26
N LEU A 148 10.21 -6.15 -1.69
CA LEU A 148 10.02 -7.55 -1.27
C LEU A 148 10.94 -7.96 -0.11
N MET A 149 11.60 -7.00 0.56
CA MET A 149 12.42 -7.32 1.71
C MET A 149 11.58 -7.95 2.84
N SER A 150 12.21 -8.80 3.63
CA SER A 150 11.56 -9.59 4.70
C SER A 150 10.70 -8.72 5.63
N PHE A 151 11.18 -7.55 6.02
CA PHE A 151 10.43 -6.66 6.91
C PHE A 151 9.12 -6.17 6.28
N VAL A 152 9.13 -5.75 5.02
CA VAL A 152 7.91 -5.29 4.32
C VAL A 152 6.92 -6.45 4.14
N THR A 153 7.42 -7.62 3.75
CA THR A 153 6.56 -8.79 3.56
C THR A 153 6.01 -9.36 4.86
N SER A 154 6.67 -9.14 6.00
CA SER A 154 6.14 -9.52 7.32
C SER A 154 5.02 -8.61 7.83
N GLN A 155 4.82 -7.43 7.23
CA GLN A 155 3.82 -6.45 7.64
C GLN A 155 2.55 -6.47 6.75
N LEU A 156 2.29 -7.55 6.03
CA LEU A 156 1.14 -7.66 5.12
C LEU A 156 -0.21 -7.41 5.82
N GLU A 157 -0.34 -7.82 7.07
CA GLU A 157 -1.55 -7.66 7.87
C GLU A 157 -1.74 -6.23 8.43
N ILE A 158 -0.63 -5.48 8.61
CA ILE A 158 -0.66 -4.12 9.16
C ILE A 158 -0.59 -3.12 8.00
N ASN A 159 -1.70 -3.01 7.30
CA ASN A 159 -1.78 -2.32 6.01
C ASN A 159 -1.26 -0.87 6.05
N ILE A 160 -1.46 -0.12 7.16
CA ILE A 160 -1.01 1.26 7.29
C ILE A 160 0.53 1.39 7.30
N TRP A 161 1.25 0.40 7.79
CA TRP A 161 2.71 0.45 7.83
C TRP A 161 3.32 0.40 6.43
N LEU A 162 2.64 -0.19 5.46
CA LEU A 162 3.09 -0.21 4.08
C LEU A 162 3.17 1.20 3.46
N ASP A 163 2.37 2.16 3.93
CA ASP A 163 2.43 3.56 3.47
C ASP A 163 3.77 4.22 3.81
N VAL A 164 4.37 3.84 4.93
CA VAL A 164 5.70 4.33 5.32
C VAL A 164 6.74 3.96 4.27
N PHE A 165 6.69 2.73 3.73
CA PHE A 165 7.63 2.27 2.69
C PHE A 165 7.39 2.92 1.33
N ILE A 166 6.17 3.39 1.06
CA ILE A 166 5.90 4.23 -0.12
C ILE A 166 6.57 5.61 0.05
N LEU A 167 6.52 6.16 1.26
CA LEU A 167 7.00 7.52 1.54
C LEU A 167 8.51 7.61 1.75
N ILE A 168 9.17 6.61 2.37
CA ILE A 168 10.62 6.63 2.65
C ILE A 168 11.46 6.99 1.42
N PRO A 169 11.31 6.34 0.25
CA PRO A 169 12.10 6.70 -0.92
C PRO A 169 11.88 8.14 -1.39
N LEU A 170 10.64 8.64 -1.28
CA LEU A 170 10.29 10.01 -1.65
C LEU A 170 10.88 11.04 -0.67
N ILE A 171 10.87 10.74 0.62
CA ILE A 171 11.51 11.56 1.65
C ILE A 171 13.02 11.65 1.40
N LEU A 172 13.69 10.53 1.12
CA LEU A 172 15.11 10.50 0.78
C LEU A 172 15.41 11.32 -0.47
N LEU A 173 14.56 11.22 -1.51
CA LEU A 173 14.68 12.06 -2.69
C LEU A 173 14.52 13.56 -2.36
N GLY A 174 13.55 13.90 -1.51
CA GLY A 174 13.35 15.27 -1.04
C GLY A 174 14.58 15.82 -0.31
N LEU A 175 15.12 15.05 0.64
CA LEU A 175 16.35 15.40 1.38
C LEU A 175 17.55 15.55 0.44
N HIS A 176 17.71 14.62 -0.51
CA HIS A 176 18.78 14.71 -1.50
C HIS A 176 18.71 16.03 -2.28
N ARG A 177 17.51 16.45 -2.72
CA ARG A 177 17.32 17.70 -3.47
C ARG A 177 17.54 18.97 -2.64
N LEU A 178 17.43 18.88 -1.31
CA LEU A 178 17.71 20.02 -0.42
C LEU A 178 19.21 20.23 -0.19
N VAL A 179 20.02 19.16 -0.37
CA VAL A 179 21.46 19.20 -0.08
C VAL A 179 22.30 19.40 -1.34
N THR A 180 21.75 19.08 -2.52
CA THR A 180 22.43 19.19 -3.84
C THR A 180 21.89 20.34 -4.65
#